data_52fc56f9c520b2e4ade6312fb874aec4
#
_entry.id   52fc56f9c520b2e4ade6312fb874aec4
#
_cell.length_a   1.000
_cell.length_b   1.000
_cell.length_c   1.000
_cell.angle_alpha   90.00
_cell.angle_beta   90.00
_cell.angle_gamma   90.00
#
_symmetry.space_group_name_H-M   'P 1'
#
loop_
_entity.id
_entity.type
_entity.pdbx_description
1 polymer ?
#
loop_
_entity_poly.entity_id
_entity_poly.type
_entity_poly.pdbx_seq_one_letter_code
_entity_poly.pdbx_strand_id
1 'polypeptide(L)'
;MATIKDSPRNMRMSAKLNGEITEVKMVINHPMETGRKKDDFGQLIPQHFIQQLSVTLNGKKVLEAQWGTGIAKNPYLTFRITGAKVGDKLETNWLDNLGEMGSGETLVVAA
;
A
#
# COMPACT_ATOMS: atom_id res chain seq x y z
N MET A 1 12.90 8.74 -18.38
CA MET A 1 12.33 8.46 -18.08
C MET A 1 11.41 8.56 -17.60
N ALA A 2 11.07 8.64 -17.72
CA ALA A 2 10.25 8.76 -17.22
C ALA A 2 9.80 8.40 -16.66
N THR A 3 9.74 8.55 -16.52
CA THR A 3 9.51 8.11 -15.83
C THR A 3 8.43 7.84 -15.35
N ILE A 4 8.38 7.23 -14.93
CA ILE A 4 7.44 6.83 -14.31
C ILE A 4 6.93 7.77 -13.57
N LYS A 5 5.89 7.85 -13.44
CA LYS A 5 5.29 8.60 -12.74
C LYS A 5 5.08 8.07 -11.57
N ASP A 6 6.02 7.91 -10.81
CA ASP A 6 5.82 7.55 -9.44
C ASP A 6 4.94 8.55 -8.78
N SER A 7 4.10 8.08 -7.94
CA SER A 7 3.29 8.92 -7.09
C SER A 7 4.19 9.68 -6.12
N PRO A 8 3.84 10.91 -5.75
CA PRO A 8 4.58 11.60 -4.69
C PRO A 8 4.27 11.01 -3.32
N ARG A 9 3.41 10.01 -3.25
CA ARG A 9 2.97 9.44 -1.99
C ARG A 9 3.98 8.43 -1.50
N ASN A 10 4.46 8.61 -0.29
CA ASN A 10 5.41 7.71 0.34
C ASN A 10 4.69 6.51 0.94
N MET A 11 5.39 5.40 1.00
CA MET A 11 4.90 4.28 1.77
C MET A 11 6.06 3.61 2.48
N ARG A 12 5.77 2.99 3.60
CA ARG A 12 6.77 2.25 4.37
C ARG A 12 6.27 0.86 4.64
N MET A 13 7.17 -0.09 4.58
CA MET A 13 6.87 -1.49 4.84
C MET A 13 7.89 -2.06 5.81
N SER A 14 7.45 -3.04 6.58
CA SER A 14 8.35 -3.87 7.37
C SER A 14 7.85 -5.30 7.34
N ALA A 15 8.75 -6.25 7.44
CA ALA A 15 8.41 -7.66 7.44
C ALA A 15 9.34 -8.38 8.40
N LYS A 16 8.76 -8.99 9.43
CA LYS A 16 9.54 -9.64 10.48
C LYS A 16 9.12 -11.10 10.61
N LEU A 17 10.07 -11.99 10.51
CA LEU A 17 9.85 -13.42 10.60
C LEU A 17 10.07 -13.89 12.02
N ASN A 18 9.05 -14.56 12.58
CA ASN A 18 9.15 -15.17 13.90
C ASN A 18 8.62 -16.58 13.76
N GLY A 19 9.53 -17.57 13.83
CA GLY A 19 9.17 -18.94 13.58
C GLY A 19 8.81 -19.14 12.13
N GLU A 20 7.56 -19.55 11.87
CA GLU A 20 7.10 -19.77 10.50
C GLU A 20 6.24 -18.65 9.98
N ILE A 21 6.01 -17.63 10.79
CA ILE A 21 5.08 -16.56 10.43
C ILE A 21 5.83 -15.25 10.24
N THR A 22 5.59 -14.60 9.12
CA THR A 22 6.12 -13.27 8.86
C THR A 22 5.01 -12.27 9.02
N GLU A 23 5.19 -11.29 9.90
CA GLU A 23 4.25 -10.21 10.06
C GLU A 23 4.67 -9.06 9.16
N VAL A 24 3.75 -8.64 8.30
CA VAL A 24 4.00 -7.56 7.35
C VAL A 24 3.16 -6.36 7.76
N LYS A 25 3.81 -5.22 7.85
CA LYS A 25 3.13 -3.97 8.17
C LYS A 25 3.45 -2.95 7.11
N MET A 26 2.47 -2.14 6.76
CA MET A 26 2.71 -1.05 5.82
C MET A 26 1.83 0.15 6.11
N VAL A 27 2.33 1.31 5.78
CA VAL A 27 1.60 2.57 5.86
C VAL A 27 1.78 3.26 4.52
N ILE A 28 0.68 3.70 3.93
CA ILE A 28 0.72 4.41 2.65
C ILE A 28 0.25 5.84 2.89
N ASN A 29 1.03 6.82 2.44
CA ASN A 29 0.63 8.21 2.55
C ASN A 29 -0.30 8.54 1.40
N HIS A 30 -1.61 8.54 1.66
CA HIS A 30 -2.63 8.78 0.65
C HIS A 30 -3.83 9.49 1.28
N PRO A 31 -4.43 10.48 0.61
CA PRO A 31 -5.53 11.24 1.20
C PRO A 31 -6.83 10.46 1.36
N MET A 32 -7.07 9.46 0.53
CA MET A 32 -8.29 8.64 0.58
C MET A 32 -9.55 9.52 0.68
N GLU A 33 -9.73 10.42 -0.28
CA GLU A 33 -10.88 11.33 -0.29
C GLU A 33 -12.14 10.62 -0.75
N THR A 34 -13.24 10.87 -0.03
CA THR A 34 -14.49 10.18 -0.31
C THR A 34 -15.34 10.85 -1.39
N GLY A 35 -15.05 12.11 -1.72
CA GLY A 35 -15.89 12.88 -2.61
C GLY A 35 -17.02 13.59 -1.88
N ARG A 36 -17.08 13.50 -0.56
CA ARG A 36 -18.13 14.13 0.23
C ARG A 36 -17.64 15.29 1.07
N LYS A 37 -16.34 15.54 1.06
CA LYS A 37 -15.77 16.60 1.87
C LYS A 37 -15.70 17.89 1.07
N LYS A 38 -15.85 19.02 1.72
CA LYS A 38 -15.75 20.32 1.07
C LYS A 38 -14.46 21.02 1.47
N ASP A 39 -13.91 21.78 0.53
CA ASP A 39 -12.72 22.58 0.81
C ASP A 39 -13.15 23.90 1.49
N ASP A 40 -12.18 24.80 1.71
CA ASP A 40 -12.40 26.07 2.38
C ASP A 40 -13.33 27.01 1.60
N PHE A 41 -13.54 26.73 0.31
CA PHE A 41 -14.38 27.54 -0.55
C PHE A 41 -15.77 26.91 -0.75
N GLY A 42 -16.07 25.84 -0.03
CA GLY A 42 -17.35 25.17 -0.12
C GLY A 42 -17.51 24.23 -1.30
N GLN A 43 -16.42 23.95 -2.03
CA GLN A 43 -16.47 23.06 -3.18
C GLN A 43 -16.12 21.64 -2.76
N LEU A 44 -16.79 20.67 -3.37
CA LEU A 44 -16.50 19.27 -3.06
C LEU A 44 -15.09 18.91 -3.52
N ILE A 45 -14.36 18.24 -2.65
CA ILE A 45 -13.07 17.67 -2.99
C ILE A 45 -13.35 16.38 -3.75
N PRO A 46 -12.82 16.21 -4.98
CA PRO A 46 -13.07 15.01 -5.77
C PRO A 46 -12.62 13.73 -5.06
N GLN A 47 -13.25 12.63 -5.39
CA GLN A 47 -12.82 11.33 -4.89
C GLN A 47 -11.38 11.07 -5.28
N HIS A 48 -10.60 10.60 -4.34
CA HIS A 48 -9.20 10.27 -4.58
C HIS A 48 -8.81 9.15 -3.60
N PHE A 49 -8.86 7.93 -4.08
CA PHE A 49 -8.64 6.77 -3.21
C PHE A 49 -7.96 5.64 -3.95
N ILE A 50 -7.22 4.83 -3.19
CA ILE A 50 -6.57 3.65 -3.72
C ILE A 50 -7.64 2.62 -4.05
N GLN A 51 -7.62 2.09 -5.28
CA GLN A 51 -8.58 1.10 -5.73
C GLN A 51 -8.03 -0.31 -5.66
N GLN A 52 -6.75 -0.47 -5.98
CA GLN A 52 -6.14 -1.79 -6.04
C GLN A 52 -4.81 -1.77 -5.33
N LEU A 53 -4.52 -2.85 -4.63
CA LEU A 53 -3.26 -3.03 -3.95
C LEU A 53 -2.86 -4.48 -4.09
N SER A 54 -1.61 -4.73 -4.43
CA SER A 54 -1.10 -6.09 -4.51
C SER A 54 0.25 -6.17 -3.82
N VAL A 55 0.51 -7.31 -3.20
CA VAL A 55 1.78 -7.59 -2.54
C VAL A 55 2.34 -8.88 -3.11
N THR A 56 3.62 -8.85 -3.46
CA THR A 56 4.30 -10.04 -3.96
C THR A 56 5.46 -10.41 -3.04
N LEU A 57 5.72 -11.70 -2.95
CA LEU A 57 6.88 -12.25 -2.25
C LEU A 57 7.75 -12.88 -3.30
N ASN A 58 8.94 -12.31 -3.53
CA ASN A 58 9.86 -12.76 -4.57
C ASN A 58 9.16 -12.88 -5.94
N GLY A 59 8.27 -11.91 -6.23
CA GLY A 59 7.56 -11.88 -7.49
C GLY A 59 6.26 -12.67 -7.53
N LYS A 60 5.94 -13.42 -6.46
CA LYS A 60 4.72 -14.20 -6.44
C LYS A 60 3.67 -13.49 -5.59
N LYS A 61 2.48 -13.32 -6.13
CA LYS A 61 1.43 -12.59 -5.41
C LYS A 61 1.00 -13.33 -4.15
N VAL A 62 1.04 -12.65 -3.03
CA VAL A 62 0.60 -13.20 -1.75
C VAL A 62 -0.61 -12.47 -1.18
N LEU A 63 -0.92 -11.28 -1.68
CA LEU A 63 -2.09 -10.53 -1.24
C LEU A 63 -2.57 -9.65 -2.38
N GLU A 64 -3.89 -9.57 -2.52
CA GLU A 64 -4.49 -8.64 -3.47
C GLU A 64 -5.72 -8.07 -2.79
N ALA A 65 -5.90 -6.76 -2.85
CA ALA A 65 -7.02 -6.11 -2.23
C ALA A 65 -7.63 -5.08 -3.17
N GLN A 66 -8.94 -4.92 -3.09
CA GLN A 66 -9.64 -3.86 -3.78
C GLN A 66 -10.26 -2.99 -2.70
N TRP A 67 -9.96 -1.70 -2.76
CA TRP A 67 -10.41 -0.75 -1.76
C TRP A 67 -11.38 0.25 -2.36
N GLY A 68 -12.17 0.86 -1.51
CA GLY A 68 -13.08 1.92 -1.89
C GLY A 68 -12.89 3.10 -0.96
N THR A 69 -13.88 3.97 -0.93
CA THR A 69 -13.81 5.21 -0.17
C THR A 69 -13.96 5.04 1.34
N GLY A 70 -14.19 3.80 1.78
CA GLY A 70 -14.34 3.52 3.22
C GLY A 70 -13.02 3.37 3.98
N ILE A 71 -11.89 3.40 3.28
CA ILE A 71 -10.58 3.27 3.92
C ILE A 71 -10.10 4.64 4.37
N ALA A 72 -9.61 4.72 5.60
CA ALA A 72 -9.20 6.00 6.18
C ALA A 72 -7.94 6.55 5.52
N LYS A 73 -7.74 7.85 5.70
CA LYS A 73 -6.54 8.54 5.23
C LYS A 73 -5.28 7.87 5.77
N ASN A 74 -4.25 7.81 4.94
CA ASN A 74 -2.96 7.18 5.27
C ASN A 74 -3.17 5.75 5.77
N PRO A 75 -3.66 4.87 4.88
CA PRO A 75 -4.01 3.52 5.28
C PRO A 75 -2.87 2.75 5.92
N TYR A 76 -3.21 2.03 6.97
CA TYR A 76 -2.29 1.14 7.68
C TYR A 76 -2.79 -0.27 7.47
N LEU A 77 -1.90 -1.16 7.03
CA LEU A 77 -2.28 -2.54 6.80
C LEU A 77 -1.29 -3.47 7.49
N THR A 78 -1.82 -4.46 8.20
CA THR A 78 -1.01 -5.51 8.82
C THR A 78 -1.57 -6.85 8.42
N PHE A 79 -0.72 -7.76 8.00
CA PHE A 79 -1.12 -9.11 7.71
C PHE A 79 0.03 -10.08 7.96
N ARG A 80 -0.28 -11.37 7.96
CA ARG A 80 0.70 -12.41 8.23
C ARG A 80 0.74 -13.39 7.09
N ILE A 81 1.95 -13.86 6.77
CA ILE A 81 2.15 -14.86 5.74
C ILE A 81 3.04 -15.97 6.28
N THR A 82 2.94 -17.14 5.66
CA THR A 82 3.82 -18.26 5.96
C THR A 82 4.70 -18.54 4.75
N GLY A 83 5.80 -19.24 4.97
CA GLY A 83 6.65 -19.66 3.87
C GLY A 83 7.73 -18.68 3.47
N ALA A 84 7.77 -17.50 4.09
CA ALA A 84 8.82 -16.53 3.79
C ALA A 84 10.08 -16.86 4.60
N LYS A 85 11.22 -16.42 4.08
CA LYS A 85 12.52 -16.61 4.74
C LYS A 85 13.20 -15.27 4.85
N VAL A 86 14.11 -15.15 5.81
CA VAL A 86 14.94 -13.95 5.93
C VAL A 86 15.67 -13.72 4.61
N GLY A 87 15.60 -12.47 4.14
CA GLY A 87 16.18 -12.10 2.86
C GLY A 87 15.21 -12.11 1.70
N ASP A 88 14.02 -12.70 1.87
CA ASP A 88 13.01 -12.66 0.83
C ASP A 88 12.52 -11.23 0.65
N LYS A 89 12.11 -10.90 -0.58
CA LYS A 89 11.70 -9.54 -0.93
C LYS A 89 10.19 -9.45 -1.04
N LEU A 90 9.62 -8.50 -0.32
CA LEU A 90 8.20 -8.16 -0.43
C LEU A 90 8.08 -6.84 -1.15
N GLU A 91 7.19 -6.79 -2.13
CA GLU A 91 6.90 -5.57 -2.87
C GLU A 91 5.41 -5.31 -2.87
N THR A 92 5.04 -4.05 -2.71
CA THR A 92 3.65 -3.62 -2.79
C THR A 92 3.50 -2.64 -3.93
N ASN A 93 2.43 -2.81 -4.70
CA ASN A 93 2.07 -1.86 -5.74
C ASN A 93 0.62 -1.48 -5.56
N TRP A 94 0.31 -0.20 -5.72
CA TRP A 94 -1.07 0.26 -5.63
C TRP A 94 -1.40 1.23 -6.77
N LEU A 95 -2.69 1.31 -7.06
CA LEU A 95 -3.23 2.17 -8.11
C LEU A 95 -4.47 2.86 -7.56
N ASP A 96 -4.56 4.17 -7.72
CA ASP A 96 -5.73 4.90 -7.27
C ASP A 96 -6.66 5.26 -8.44
N ASN A 97 -7.81 5.86 -8.10
CA ASN A 97 -8.83 6.17 -9.09
C ASN A 97 -8.44 7.31 -10.04
N LEU A 98 -7.40 8.06 -9.71
CA LEU A 98 -6.92 9.13 -10.58
C LEU A 98 -5.76 8.69 -11.45
N GLY A 99 -5.38 7.41 -11.38
CA GLY A 99 -4.29 6.87 -12.17
C GLY A 99 -2.91 7.01 -11.53
N GLU A 100 -2.83 7.52 -10.30
CA GLU A 100 -1.56 7.52 -9.59
C GLU A 100 -1.23 6.11 -9.17
N MET A 101 0.03 5.78 -9.22
CA MET A 101 0.54 4.49 -8.79
C MET A 101 1.64 4.71 -7.79
N GLY A 102 1.78 3.80 -6.87
CA GLY A 102 2.87 3.84 -5.91
C GLY A 102 3.38 2.45 -5.63
N SER A 103 4.56 2.37 -5.06
CA SER A 103 5.16 1.09 -4.72
C SER A 103 6.03 1.24 -3.50
N GLY A 104 6.29 0.11 -2.87
CA GLY A 104 7.22 0.02 -1.76
C GLY A 104 7.76 -1.38 -1.69
N GLU A 105 8.89 -1.54 -1.02
CA GLU A 105 9.46 -2.87 -0.87
C GLU A 105 10.22 -2.96 0.43
N THR A 106 10.40 -4.18 0.90
CA THR A 106 11.20 -4.46 2.08
C THR A 106 11.72 -5.88 1.99
N LEU A 107 12.77 -6.14 2.74
CA LEU A 107 13.27 -7.51 2.88
C LEU A 107 12.76 -8.08 4.20
N VAL A 108 12.51 -9.37 4.22
CA VAL A 108 12.11 -10.05 5.45
C VAL A 108 13.33 -10.13 6.36
N VAL A 109 13.16 -9.72 7.60
CA VAL A 109 14.22 -9.78 8.60
C VAL A 109 13.75 -10.62 9.78
N ALA A 110 14.69 -11.10 10.57
CA ALA A 110 14.35 -11.86 11.77
C ALA A 110 13.71 -10.92 12.81
N ALA A 111 12.70 -11.40 13.46
CA ALA A 111 12.04 -10.64 14.52
C ALA A 111 12.94 -10.49 15.75
#